data_8f780ea4c6aec7f4dd62e8127f1f76f2
#
_entry.id   8f780ea4c6aec7f4dd62e8127f1f76f2
#
_cell.length_a   1.000
_cell.length_b   1.000
_cell.length_c   1.000
_cell.angle_alpha   90.00
_cell.angle_beta   90.00
_cell.angle_gamma   90.00
#
_symmetry.space_group_name_H-M   'P 1'
#
loop_
_entity.id
_entity.type
_entity.pdbx_description
1 polymer ?
#
loop_
_entity_poly.entity_id
_entity_poly.type
_entity_poly.pdbx_seq_one_letter_code
_entity_poly.pdbx_strand_id
1 'polypeptide(L)'
;VKLPAEQTNSAPAERSGLPAEMLTKADPILVAGERDTQGRVEIALRDLYRERNRIYLRYTIVNHSPHDYLPTRPAVWRLTGVRSPQSLIPFRERQIGERIVRSLKARTSTPLDVIEASESTLVGTGNHGSGWLVVDEPNAMATDVSLLRIEFAADVKGTVEAVLVLPARTDNQEVANARTGQ
;
A
#
# COMPACT_ATOMS: atom_id res chain seq x y z
N VAL A 1 46.04 -12.71 33.51
CA VAL A 1 44.74 -12.05 33.51
C VAL A 1 44.21 -12.13 32.11
N LYS A 2 43.21 -12.99 31.89
CA LYS A 2 42.60 -13.28 30.57
C LYS A 2 41.33 -12.46 30.47
N LEU A 3 41.30 -11.50 29.54
CA LEU A 3 40.11 -10.69 29.23
C LEU A 3 39.06 -11.59 28.56
N PRO A 4 37.79 -11.46 28.93
CA PRO A 4 36.69 -12.16 28.23
C PRO A 4 36.46 -11.54 26.87
N ALA A 5 36.27 -12.37 25.87
CA ALA A 5 35.88 -11.98 24.52
C ALA A 5 34.50 -11.29 24.55
N GLU A 6 34.42 -10.09 24.00
CA GLU A 6 33.16 -9.43 23.69
C GLU A 6 32.33 -10.29 22.73
N GLN A 7 31.26 -10.84 23.25
CA GLN A 7 30.20 -11.39 22.42
C GLN A 7 29.52 -10.24 21.70
N THR A 8 29.86 -10.08 20.43
CA THR A 8 29.11 -9.24 19.50
C THR A 8 27.71 -9.85 19.36
N ASN A 9 26.78 -9.27 20.09
CA ASN A 9 25.37 -9.60 20.00
C ASN A 9 24.86 -9.05 18.67
N SER A 10 25.02 -9.83 17.59
CA SER A 10 24.36 -9.55 16.32
C SER A 10 22.86 -9.65 16.56
N ALA A 11 22.19 -8.50 16.59
CA ALA A 11 20.74 -8.43 16.59
C ALA A 11 20.21 -9.32 15.45
N PRO A 12 19.22 -10.18 15.70
CA PRO A 12 18.63 -10.97 14.62
C PRO A 12 18.05 -10.00 13.61
N ALA A 13 18.53 -10.12 12.36
CA ALA A 13 17.94 -9.43 11.24
C ALA A 13 16.43 -9.69 11.28
N GLU A 14 15.65 -8.65 11.49
CA GLU A 14 14.20 -8.71 11.46
C GLU A 14 13.82 -9.38 10.13
N ARG A 15 13.19 -10.53 10.25
CA ARG A 15 12.59 -11.22 9.12
C ARG A 15 11.46 -10.31 8.63
N SER A 16 11.79 -9.41 7.74
CA SER A 16 10.79 -8.72 6.93
C SER A 16 9.92 -9.83 6.32
N GLY A 17 8.67 -9.90 6.72
CA GLY A 17 7.73 -10.93 6.22
C GLY A 17 7.41 -10.80 4.73
N LEU A 18 8.09 -9.91 4.04
CA LEU A 18 7.96 -9.70 2.60
C LEU A 18 8.83 -10.69 1.83
N PRO A 19 8.30 -11.29 0.75
CA PRO A 19 9.10 -12.13 -0.14
C PRO A 19 10.30 -11.36 -0.69
N ALA A 20 11.47 -12.01 -0.75
CA ALA A 20 12.68 -11.40 -1.34
C ALA A 20 12.45 -10.93 -2.79
N GLU A 21 11.55 -11.59 -3.50
CA GLU A 21 11.13 -11.24 -4.85
C GLU A 21 10.41 -9.89 -4.93
N MET A 22 9.67 -9.51 -3.88
CA MET A 22 9.04 -8.19 -3.83
C MET A 22 10.06 -7.06 -3.92
N LEU A 23 11.22 -7.20 -3.29
CA LEU A 23 12.25 -6.18 -3.29
C LEU A 23 12.89 -5.95 -4.68
N THR A 24 12.82 -6.97 -5.54
CA THR A 24 13.45 -6.94 -6.88
C THR A 24 12.46 -6.77 -8.02
N LYS A 25 11.20 -7.17 -7.82
CA LYS A 25 10.16 -7.19 -8.86
C LYS A 25 8.98 -6.23 -8.59
N ALA A 26 9.00 -5.52 -7.47
CA ALA A 26 7.93 -4.59 -7.15
C ALA A 26 7.96 -3.37 -8.06
N ASP A 27 6.80 -2.98 -8.55
CA ASP A 27 6.61 -1.79 -9.36
C ASP A 27 6.48 -0.55 -8.45
N PRO A 28 7.24 0.53 -8.73
CA PRO A 28 7.14 1.75 -7.95
C PRO A 28 5.81 2.45 -8.19
N ILE A 29 5.16 2.87 -7.10
CA ILE A 29 3.91 3.62 -7.15
C ILE A 29 4.23 5.12 -7.20
N LEU A 30 3.81 5.77 -8.28
CA LEU A 30 3.88 7.22 -8.40
C LEU A 30 2.60 7.84 -7.86
N VAL A 31 2.71 9.04 -7.33
CA VAL A 31 1.57 9.81 -6.86
C VAL A 31 1.12 10.77 -7.94
N ALA A 32 -0.18 10.76 -8.22
CA ALA A 32 -0.82 11.64 -9.17
C ALA A 32 -1.76 12.62 -8.47
N GLY A 33 -1.60 13.91 -8.77
CA GLY A 33 -2.40 14.99 -8.22
C GLY A 33 -1.83 15.61 -6.95
N GLU A 34 -2.43 16.73 -6.56
CA GLU A 34 -2.07 17.47 -5.36
C GLU A 34 -2.54 16.75 -4.10
N ARG A 35 -1.74 16.86 -3.04
CA ARG A 35 -2.08 16.40 -1.70
C ARG A 35 -2.08 17.58 -0.75
N ASP A 36 -3.13 17.67 0.04
CA ASP A 36 -3.13 18.59 1.18
C ASP A 36 -2.48 17.87 2.37
N THR A 37 -1.21 18.15 2.58
CA THR A 37 -0.41 17.53 3.65
C THR A 37 -0.31 18.40 4.90
N GLN A 38 -0.75 19.67 4.83
CA GLN A 38 -0.53 20.61 5.91
C GLN A 38 -1.26 20.21 7.21
N GLY A 39 -0.49 19.97 8.25
CA GLY A 39 -0.98 19.67 9.60
C GLY A 39 -1.77 18.37 9.70
N ARG A 40 -1.50 17.36 8.88
CA ARG A 40 -2.14 16.06 8.90
C ARG A 40 -1.15 14.92 8.65
N VAL A 41 -1.60 13.71 8.85
CA VAL A 41 -0.85 12.50 8.49
C VAL A 41 -1.07 12.16 7.02
N GLU A 42 0.01 11.85 6.34
CA GLU A 42 0.00 11.45 4.93
C GLU A 42 0.48 10.01 4.78
N ILE A 43 -0.19 9.24 3.92
CA ILE A 43 0.25 7.91 3.49
C ILE A 43 0.75 8.01 2.05
N ALA A 44 1.98 7.62 1.82
CA ALA A 44 2.56 7.48 0.49
C ALA A 44 2.80 6.00 0.19
N LEU A 45 2.07 5.44 -0.76
CA LEU A 45 2.33 4.10 -1.27
C LEU A 45 3.65 4.13 -2.05
N ARG A 46 4.50 3.15 -1.84
CA ARG A 46 5.86 3.12 -2.40
C ARG A 46 5.98 2.14 -3.56
N ASP A 47 5.57 0.91 -3.32
CA ASP A 47 5.72 -0.17 -4.27
C ASP A 47 4.55 -1.15 -4.19
N LEU A 48 4.26 -1.75 -5.33
CA LEU A 48 3.25 -2.78 -5.51
C LEU A 48 3.90 -4.03 -6.10
N TYR A 49 3.62 -5.17 -5.52
CA TYR A 49 3.94 -6.47 -6.10
C TYR A 49 2.69 -7.36 -6.07
N ARG A 50 2.44 -8.07 -7.14
CA ARG A 50 1.32 -9.01 -7.25
C ARG A 50 1.81 -10.39 -7.55
N GLU A 51 1.37 -11.34 -6.73
CA GLU A 51 1.63 -12.74 -6.96
C GLU A 51 0.37 -13.57 -6.72
N ARG A 52 -0.09 -14.29 -7.74
CA ARG A 52 -1.33 -15.08 -7.70
C ARG A 52 -2.51 -14.22 -7.21
N ASN A 53 -3.07 -14.55 -6.04
CA ASN A 53 -4.21 -13.85 -5.43
C ASN A 53 -3.77 -12.87 -4.32
N ARG A 54 -2.51 -12.46 -4.29
CA ARG A 54 -1.99 -11.58 -3.25
C ARG A 54 -1.47 -10.28 -3.82
N ILE A 55 -1.75 -9.22 -3.09
CA ILE A 55 -1.19 -7.89 -3.32
C ILE A 55 -0.28 -7.58 -2.15
N TYR A 56 0.96 -7.27 -2.44
CA TYR A 56 1.97 -6.81 -1.48
C TYR A 56 2.18 -5.33 -1.71
N LEU A 57 2.07 -4.54 -0.65
CA LEU A 57 2.23 -3.10 -0.70
C LEU A 57 3.21 -2.63 0.36
N ARG A 58 4.13 -1.73 -0.02
CA ARG A 58 4.91 -0.95 0.92
C ARG A 58 4.42 0.49 0.94
N TYR A 59 4.47 1.11 2.09
CA TYR A 59 4.05 2.49 2.27
C TYR A 59 4.96 3.25 3.23
N THR A 60 4.90 4.55 3.15
CA THR A 60 5.50 5.48 4.11
C THR A 60 4.40 6.31 4.73
N ILE A 61 4.48 6.52 6.04
CA ILE A 61 3.66 7.45 6.80
C ILE A 61 4.50 8.69 7.05
N VAL A 62 3.99 9.86 6.72
CA VAL A 62 4.62 11.13 7.04
C VAL A 62 3.69 11.91 7.95
N ASN A 63 4.15 12.24 9.16
CA ASN A 63 3.32 12.92 10.15
C ASN A 63 3.60 14.42 10.15
N HIS A 64 2.78 15.19 9.45
CA HIS A 64 2.80 16.65 9.48
C HIS A 64 1.83 17.23 10.53
N SER A 65 1.16 16.37 11.30
CA SER A 65 0.23 16.81 12.35
C SER A 65 0.97 17.30 13.60
N PRO A 66 0.33 18.09 14.46
CA PRO A 66 0.95 18.56 15.70
C PRO A 66 1.01 17.49 16.79
N HIS A 67 0.50 16.29 16.55
CA HIS A 67 0.46 15.19 17.51
C HIS A 67 1.14 13.95 16.97
N ASP A 68 1.66 13.14 17.88
CA ASP A 68 2.18 11.82 17.52
C ASP A 68 1.05 10.95 16.94
N TYR A 69 1.39 10.13 15.97
CA TYR A 69 0.45 9.27 15.27
C TYR A 69 0.83 7.79 15.42
N LEU A 70 -0.09 7.01 15.95
CA LEU A 70 0.04 5.55 16.01
C LEU A 70 -0.87 4.93 14.93
N PRO A 71 -0.31 4.43 13.83
CA PRO A 71 -1.09 3.75 12.83
C PRO A 71 -1.66 2.45 13.41
N THR A 72 -2.92 2.16 13.11
CA THR A 72 -3.50 0.85 13.36
C THR A 72 -3.25 -0.07 12.17
N ARG A 73 -3.55 -1.37 12.33
CA ARG A 73 -3.62 -2.28 11.18
C ARG A 73 -4.58 -1.71 10.15
N PRO A 74 -4.16 -1.50 8.90
CA PRO A 74 -5.01 -0.87 7.90
C PRO A 74 -6.18 -1.76 7.51
N ALA A 75 -7.30 -1.15 7.18
CA ALA A 75 -8.42 -1.79 6.52
C ALA A 75 -8.32 -1.52 5.01
N VAL A 76 -8.69 -2.51 4.20
CA VAL A 76 -8.54 -2.42 2.74
C VAL A 76 -9.85 -2.75 2.06
N TRP A 77 -10.21 -1.94 1.06
CA TRP A 77 -11.40 -2.16 0.23
C TRP A 77 -11.06 -2.12 -1.25
N ARG A 78 -11.72 -2.97 -2.00
CA ARG A 78 -11.81 -2.85 -3.46
C ARG A 78 -13.04 -2.02 -3.81
N LEU A 79 -12.83 -0.97 -4.58
CA LEU A 79 -13.91 -0.15 -5.13
C LEU A 79 -14.08 -0.48 -6.62
N THR A 80 -15.29 -0.86 -7.02
CA THR A 80 -15.62 -1.20 -8.42
C THR A 80 -16.79 -0.38 -8.95
N GLY A 81 -16.94 -0.35 -10.29
CA GLY A 81 -17.94 0.49 -10.93
C GLY A 81 -17.75 1.97 -10.60
N VAL A 82 -16.49 2.41 -10.58
CA VAL A 82 -16.11 3.76 -10.17
C VAL A 82 -16.45 4.75 -11.27
N ARG A 83 -17.21 5.80 -10.90
CA ARG A 83 -17.44 6.95 -11.74
C ARG A 83 -16.55 8.09 -11.29
N SER A 84 -15.90 8.73 -12.25
CA SER A 84 -15.02 9.87 -12.03
C SER A 84 -15.34 10.93 -13.07
N PRO A 85 -15.25 12.23 -12.74
CA PRO A 85 -15.38 13.32 -13.72
C PRO A 85 -14.30 13.27 -14.81
N GLN A 86 -13.19 12.60 -14.53
CA GLN A 86 -12.07 12.44 -15.44
C GLN A 86 -11.73 10.96 -15.64
N SER A 87 -11.10 10.62 -16.76
CA SER A 87 -10.61 9.26 -17.00
C SER A 87 -9.61 8.85 -15.94
N LEU A 88 -9.75 7.63 -15.41
CA LEU A 88 -8.79 7.01 -14.49
C LEU A 88 -7.70 6.20 -15.20
N ILE A 89 -7.80 6.01 -16.53
CA ILE A 89 -6.83 5.24 -17.31
C ILE A 89 -5.39 5.78 -17.19
N PRO A 90 -5.15 7.12 -17.24
CA PRO A 90 -3.81 7.67 -17.08
C PRO A 90 -3.21 7.49 -15.68
N PHE A 91 -4.05 7.12 -14.70
CA PHE A 91 -3.63 6.94 -13.31
C PHE A 91 -3.45 5.47 -12.91
N ARG A 92 -3.43 4.55 -13.86
CA ARG A 92 -3.15 3.14 -13.58
C ARG A 92 -1.83 3.00 -12.84
N GLU A 93 -1.80 2.15 -11.81
CA GLU A 93 -0.66 1.89 -10.95
C GLU A 93 -0.14 3.14 -10.21
N ARG A 94 -1.01 4.13 -10.03
CA ARG A 94 -0.69 5.35 -9.30
C ARG A 94 -1.61 5.54 -8.10
N GLN A 95 -1.04 6.07 -7.06
CA GLN A 95 -1.81 6.62 -5.95
C GLN A 95 -2.42 7.95 -6.40
N ILE A 96 -3.71 8.11 -6.24
CA ILE A 96 -4.41 9.34 -6.60
C ILE A 96 -4.56 10.29 -5.42
N GLY A 97 -4.41 11.59 -5.69
CA GLY A 97 -4.52 12.64 -4.69
C GLY A 97 -5.95 12.82 -4.18
N GLU A 98 -6.06 13.41 -3.01
CA GLU A 98 -7.31 13.57 -2.25
C GLU A 98 -8.43 14.28 -3.05
N ARG A 99 -8.07 15.29 -3.86
CA ARG A 99 -9.03 16.01 -4.71
C ARG A 99 -9.73 15.06 -5.69
N ILE A 100 -8.99 14.13 -6.27
CA ILE A 100 -9.56 13.13 -7.17
C ILE A 100 -10.42 12.16 -6.36
N VAL A 101 -9.89 11.65 -5.24
CA VAL A 101 -10.61 10.70 -4.36
C VAL A 101 -11.98 11.25 -3.95
N ARG A 102 -12.07 12.51 -3.53
CA ARG A 102 -13.34 13.16 -3.15
C ARG A 102 -14.36 13.25 -4.28
N SER A 103 -13.93 13.26 -5.52
CA SER A 103 -14.82 13.33 -6.70
C SER A 103 -15.33 11.97 -7.16
N LEU A 104 -14.79 10.87 -6.62
CA LEU A 104 -15.13 9.52 -7.01
C LEU A 104 -16.44 9.06 -6.41
N LYS A 105 -17.19 8.30 -7.20
CA LYS A 105 -18.37 7.56 -6.74
C LYS A 105 -18.20 6.09 -7.13
N ALA A 106 -18.01 5.24 -6.14
CA ALA A 106 -17.96 3.80 -6.36
C ALA A 106 -19.38 3.22 -6.28
N ARG A 107 -19.67 2.27 -7.17
CA ARG A 107 -20.92 1.50 -7.13
C ARG A 107 -20.86 0.44 -6.03
N THR A 108 -19.71 -0.17 -5.85
CA THR A 108 -19.50 -1.24 -4.87
C THR A 108 -18.19 -1.01 -4.14
N SER A 109 -18.22 -1.27 -2.83
CA SER A 109 -17.05 -1.29 -1.96
C SER A 109 -17.01 -2.64 -1.26
N THR A 110 -16.02 -3.47 -1.58
CA THR A 110 -15.86 -4.83 -1.03
C THR A 110 -14.65 -4.84 -0.11
N PRO A 111 -14.78 -5.24 1.16
CA PRO A 111 -13.64 -5.39 2.04
C PRO A 111 -12.74 -6.52 1.54
N LEU A 112 -11.44 -6.34 1.68
CA LEU A 112 -10.42 -7.35 1.39
C LEU A 112 -9.71 -7.72 2.68
N ASP A 113 -9.35 -9.00 2.80
CA ASP A 113 -8.65 -9.50 3.97
C ASP A 113 -7.17 -9.08 3.94
N VAL A 114 -6.75 -8.36 4.96
CA VAL A 114 -5.34 -8.08 5.22
C VAL A 114 -4.76 -9.31 5.93
N ILE A 115 -4.00 -10.12 5.19
CA ILE A 115 -3.41 -11.37 5.71
C ILE A 115 -2.33 -11.05 6.72
N GLU A 116 -1.40 -10.18 6.31
CA GLU A 116 -0.26 -9.77 7.11
C GLU A 116 -0.05 -8.25 6.99
N ALA A 117 0.54 -7.66 8.02
CA ALA A 117 0.98 -6.27 8.01
C ALA A 117 2.17 -6.12 8.95
N SER A 118 3.01 -5.13 8.67
CA SER A 118 4.08 -4.73 9.60
C SER A 118 3.51 -4.28 10.93
N GLU A 119 4.30 -4.42 11.98
CA GLU A 119 3.94 -3.87 13.29
C GLU A 119 3.77 -2.36 13.23
N SER A 120 2.78 -1.88 13.98
CA SER A 120 2.51 -0.44 14.10
C SER A 120 3.57 0.22 14.98
N THR A 121 4.23 1.23 14.45
CA THR A 121 5.23 2.02 15.16
C THR A 121 4.75 3.45 15.30
N LEU A 122 4.92 4.05 16.48
CA LEU A 122 4.59 5.45 16.73
C LEU A 122 5.40 6.37 15.83
N VAL A 123 4.74 7.26 15.10
CA VAL A 123 5.36 8.26 14.22
C VAL A 123 5.20 9.63 14.87
N GLY A 124 6.28 10.15 15.44
CA GLY A 124 6.28 11.48 16.06
C GLY A 124 6.02 12.60 15.05
N THR A 125 5.63 13.77 15.57
CA THR A 125 5.43 14.99 14.78
C THR A 125 6.67 15.33 13.94
N GLY A 126 6.48 15.61 12.65
CA GLY A 126 7.55 15.90 11.70
C GLY A 126 8.38 14.70 11.26
N ASN A 127 8.12 13.53 11.78
CA ASN A 127 8.84 12.30 11.45
C ASN A 127 8.11 11.47 10.39
N HIS A 128 8.78 10.42 9.94
CA HIS A 128 8.21 9.43 9.03
C HIS A 128 8.42 8.02 9.56
N GLY A 129 7.52 7.13 9.18
CA GLY A 129 7.60 5.70 9.42
C GLY A 129 7.36 4.94 8.11
N SER A 130 7.72 3.69 8.06
CA SER A 130 7.45 2.82 6.92
C SER A 130 6.74 1.56 7.39
N GLY A 131 5.96 0.98 6.49
CA GLY A 131 5.28 -0.26 6.74
C GLY A 131 4.96 -0.99 5.45
N TRP A 132 4.40 -2.17 5.62
CA TRP A 132 3.95 -3.01 4.51
C TRP A 132 2.69 -3.76 4.92
N LEU A 133 1.96 -4.22 3.92
CA LEU A 133 0.80 -5.08 4.10
C LEU A 133 0.67 -6.07 2.95
N VAL A 134 0.03 -7.21 3.25
CA VAL A 134 -0.33 -8.25 2.30
C VAL A 134 -1.85 -8.41 2.33
N VAL A 135 -2.46 -8.29 1.16
CA VAL A 135 -3.91 -8.38 0.99
C VAL A 135 -4.26 -9.59 0.14
N ASP A 136 -5.25 -10.35 0.57
CA ASP A 136 -5.84 -11.38 -0.27
C ASP A 136 -6.78 -10.75 -1.29
N GLU A 137 -6.53 -11.03 -2.57
CA GLU A 137 -7.33 -10.52 -3.70
C GLU A 137 -7.99 -11.70 -4.42
N PRO A 138 -9.06 -12.28 -3.87
CA PRO A 138 -9.71 -13.41 -4.50
C PRO A 138 -10.29 -12.99 -5.86
N ASN A 139 -9.93 -13.73 -6.91
CA ASN A 139 -10.48 -13.68 -8.27
C ASN A 139 -10.85 -12.29 -8.79
N ALA A 140 -9.85 -11.51 -9.08
CA ALA A 140 -10.05 -10.25 -9.79
C ALA A 140 -10.28 -10.46 -11.28
N MET A 141 -11.39 -11.07 -11.65
CA MET A 141 -11.98 -10.98 -12.99
C MET A 141 -12.56 -9.57 -13.20
N ALA A 142 -11.81 -8.53 -12.88
CA ALA A 142 -12.24 -7.17 -13.15
C ALA A 142 -11.79 -6.82 -14.57
N THR A 143 -12.69 -6.86 -15.52
CA THR A 143 -12.50 -6.29 -16.87
C THR A 143 -12.35 -4.76 -16.82
N ASP A 144 -12.72 -4.15 -15.71
CA ASP A 144 -12.73 -2.70 -15.51
C ASP A 144 -11.65 -2.24 -14.52
N VAL A 145 -11.29 -0.98 -14.63
CA VAL A 145 -10.44 -0.30 -13.64
C VAL A 145 -11.09 -0.37 -12.26
N SER A 146 -10.38 -0.90 -11.30
CA SER A 146 -10.78 -0.93 -9.90
C SER A 146 -9.83 -0.06 -9.05
N LEU A 147 -10.29 0.35 -7.88
CA LEU A 147 -9.46 1.08 -6.94
C LEU A 147 -9.25 0.24 -5.68
N LEU A 148 -8.05 0.33 -5.14
CA LEU A 148 -7.73 -0.18 -3.81
C LEU A 148 -7.68 1.00 -2.85
N ARG A 149 -8.58 1.05 -1.87
CA ARG A 149 -8.57 2.02 -0.79
C ARG A 149 -8.01 1.38 0.46
N ILE A 150 -6.97 1.99 1.00
CA ILE A 150 -6.28 1.57 2.21
C ILE A 150 -6.52 2.66 3.25
N GLU A 151 -7.16 2.30 4.35
CA GLU A 151 -7.57 3.22 5.40
C GLU A 151 -6.87 2.86 6.71
N PHE A 152 -6.34 3.87 7.35
CA PHE A 152 -5.64 3.79 8.63
C PHE A 152 -6.45 4.50 9.71
N ALA A 153 -5.96 4.45 10.96
CA ALA A 153 -6.54 5.23 12.04
C ALA A 153 -6.66 6.71 11.65
N ALA A 154 -7.78 7.33 12.02
CA ALA A 154 -7.98 8.75 11.77
C ALA A 154 -6.95 9.60 12.53
N ASP A 155 -6.52 10.70 11.92
CA ASP A 155 -5.80 11.77 12.58
C ASP A 155 -6.78 12.84 13.10
N VAL A 156 -6.26 13.95 13.60
CA VAL A 156 -7.08 15.08 14.10
C VAL A 156 -7.93 15.76 13.02
N LYS A 157 -7.61 15.54 11.75
CA LYS A 157 -8.35 16.10 10.60
C LYS A 157 -9.29 15.09 9.92
N GLY A 158 -9.32 13.86 10.39
CA GLY A 158 -10.22 12.82 9.90
C GLY A 158 -9.53 11.59 9.35
N THR A 159 -10.14 10.94 8.39
CA THR A 159 -9.65 9.68 7.80
C THR A 159 -8.29 9.85 7.16
N VAL A 160 -7.37 8.95 7.49
CA VAL A 160 -6.06 8.82 6.86
C VAL A 160 -6.13 7.66 5.88
N GLU A 161 -6.09 7.96 4.58
CA GLU A 161 -6.26 6.96 3.54
C GLU A 161 -5.30 7.16 2.36
N ALA A 162 -5.09 6.07 1.63
CA ALA A 162 -4.44 6.07 0.33
C ALA A 162 -5.29 5.30 -0.67
N VAL A 163 -5.42 5.81 -1.89
CA VAL A 163 -6.20 5.18 -2.95
C VAL A 163 -5.30 4.93 -4.16
N LEU A 164 -5.22 3.67 -4.57
CA LEU A 164 -4.44 3.18 -5.70
C LEU A 164 -5.37 2.76 -6.84
N VAL A 165 -5.05 3.19 -8.05
CA VAL A 165 -5.76 2.71 -9.26
C VAL A 165 -5.13 1.41 -9.71
N LEU A 166 -5.90 0.33 -9.67
CA LEU A 166 -5.48 -0.98 -10.13
C LEU A 166 -5.82 -1.15 -11.62
N PRO A 167 -4.88 -1.64 -12.45
CA PRO A 167 -5.19 -2.01 -13.82
C PRO A 167 -6.14 -3.22 -13.84
N ALA A 168 -6.92 -3.32 -14.91
CA ALA A 168 -7.62 -4.57 -15.22
C ALA A 168 -6.60 -5.71 -15.33
N ARG A 169 -6.87 -6.84 -14.72
CA ARG A 169 -6.03 -8.03 -14.89
C ARG A 169 -6.20 -8.55 -16.32
N THR A 170 -5.16 -8.46 -17.11
CA THR A 170 -5.10 -9.19 -18.40
C THR A 170 -4.51 -10.56 -18.11
N ASP A 171 -5.22 -11.63 -18.51
CA ASP A 171 -4.80 -13.04 -18.33
C ASP A 171 -3.46 -13.40 -19.01
N ASN A 172 -2.79 -12.45 -19.66
CA ASN A 172 -1.55 -12.69 -20.40
C ASN A 172 -0.29 -12.89 -19.55
N GLN A 173 -0.35 -12.69 -18.22
CA GLN A 173 0.83 -12.97 -17.39
C GLN A 173 1.01 -14.45 -17.06
N GLU A 174 -0.02 -15.26 -17.20
CA GLU A 174 0.07 -16.70 -16.95
C GLU A 174 0.76 -17.47 -18.10
N VAL A 175 0.69 -16.95 -19.32
CA VAL A 175 1.25 -17.61 -20.52
C VAL A 175 2.77 -17.41 -20.64
N ALA A 176 3.33 -16.37 -20.06
CA ALA A 176 4.77 -16.11 -20.12
C ALA A 176 5.58 -17.07 -19.26
N ASN A 177 5.02 -17.54 -18.13
CA ASN A 177 5.70 -18.48 -17.22
C ASN A 177 5.58 -19.95 -17.64
N ALA A 178 4.65 -20.29 -18.53
CA ALA A 178 4.50 -21.66 -19.04
C ALA A 178 5.47 -21.99 -20.20
N ARG A 179 6.11 -21.00 -20.82
CA ARG A 179 7.01 -21.21 -21.96
C ARG A 179 8.49 -21.32 -21.63
N THR A 180 8.90 -21.09 -20.36
CA THR A 180 10.31 -21.21 -19.94
C THR A 180 10.62 -22.53 -19.24
N GLY A 181 9.74 -23.52 -19.30
CA GLY A 181 9.89 -24.83 -18.65
C GLY A 181 9.95 -26.01 -19.64
N GLN A 182 10.62 -25.85 -20.78
CA GLN A 182 11.01 -26.98 -21.64
C GLN A 182 12.49 -26.91 -21.98
#